data_1da9af799759a335631318117e9b13ab
#
_entry.id   1da9af799759a335631318117e9b13ab
#
_cell.length_a   1.000
_cell.length_b   1.000
_cell.length_c   1.000
_cell.angle_alpha   90.00
_cell.angle_beta   90.00
_cell.angle_gamma   90.00
#
_symmetry.space_group_name_H-M   'P 1'
#
loop_
_entity.id
_entity.type
_entity.pdbx_description
1 polymer ?
#
loop_
_entity_poly.entity_id
_entity_poly.type
_entity_poly.pdbx_seq_one_letter_code
_entity_poly.pdbx_strand_id
1 'polypeptide(L)'
;GPLESISNRHSKKISDLKLPPIVDFDCCELRNSDWANIISCHEKTSSAYTWSFKKKTLESLVLQPGGGNGSSTSGHVEFGISKKAKRKRGTFARANLDSRDGYNDRIVSVALTVCGNYGLVGTVIGYIYRFSMQSGLQRGRYPSVHENDLKHDAPITSINTSNANKYLISTSLDKKIKLWDFKTIKL
;
A
#
# COMPACT_ATOMS: atom_id res chain seq x y z
N GLY A 1 15.29 24.15 4.25
CA GLY A 1 14.47 23.43 3.25
C GLY A 1 13.06 23.15 3.73
N PRO A 2 12.14 22.59 2.88
CA PRO A 2 10.73 22.36 3.26
C PRO A 2 10.57 21.49 4.51
N LEU A 3 11.41 20.46 4.65
CA LEU A 3 11.36 19.57 5.82
C LEU A 3 11.81 20.24 7.12
N GLU A 4 12.76 21.18 7.04
CA GLU A 4 13.22 21.93 8.21
C GLU A 4 12.13 22.86 8.74
N SER A 5 11.40 23.53 7.85
CA SER A 5 10.29 24.39 8.24
C SER A 5 9.14 23.61 8.90
N ILE A 6 8.88 22.38 8.43
CA ILE A 6 7.89 21.47 9.04
C ILE A 6 8.39 20.94 10.38
N SER A 7 9.67 20.55 10.46
CA SER A 7 10.33 20.09 11.68
C SER A 7 10.22 21.14 12.78
N ASN A 8 10.58 22.37 12.48
CA ASN A 8 10.52 23.49 13.44
C ASN A 8 9.09 23.83 13.88
N ARG A 9 8.12 23.74 12.95
CA ARG A 9 6.70 24.02 13.25
C ARG A 9 6.06 22.99 14.17
N HIS A 10 6.49 21.74 14.09
CA HIS A 10 5.91 20.63 14.83
C HIS A 10 6.81 20.05 15.92
N SER A 11 7.97 20.66 16.16
CA SER A 11 8.98 20.19 17.13
C SER A 11 9.35 18.71 16.94
N LYS A 12 9.36 18.24 15.68
CA LYS A 12 9.71 16.87 15.29
C LYS A 12 11.10 16.87 14.65
N LYS A 13 11.87 15.82 14.88
CA LYS A 13 13.14 15.61 14.19
C LYS A 13 12.89 15.40 12.69
N ILE A 14 13.76 15.88 11.84
CA ILE A 14 13.67 15.69 10.37
C ILE A 14 13.64 14.18 10.02
N SER A 15 14.36 13.34 10.77
CA SER A 15 14.33 11.88 10.65
C SER A 15 12.92 11.29 10.77
N ASP A 16 12.11 11.85 11.68
CA ASP A 16 10.76 11.36 11.96
C ASP A 16 9.72 11.79 10.91
N LEU A 17 10.12 12.71 10.02
CA LEU A 17 9.31 13.19 8.90
C LEU A 17 9.61 12.44 7.60
N LYS A 18 10.68 11.65 7.57
CA LYS A 18 11.04 10.83 6.40
C LYS A 18 10.37 9.47 6.49
N LEU A 19 9.98 8.94 5.33
CA LEU A 19 9.58 7.54 5.24
C LEU A 19 10.80 6.64 5.52
N PRO A 20 10.58 5.44 6.10
CA PRO A 20 11.63 4.43 6.23
C PRO A 20 12.23 4.03 4.88
N PRO A 21 13.33 3.28 4.84
CA PRO A 21 13.90 2.77 3.60
C PRO A 21 12.87 2.01 2.76
N ILE A 22 12.95 2.17 1.44
CA ILE A 22 12.11 1.43 0.49
C ILE A 22 12.60 -0.01 0.43
N VAL A 23 11.68 -0.95 0.55
CA VAL A 23 11.93 -2.41 0.43
C VAL A 23 11.65 -2.89 -0.98
N ASP A 24 10.55 -2.43 -1.56
CA ASP A 24 10.12 -2.81 -2.89
C ASP A 24 9.29 -1.69 -3.53
N PHE A 25 9.33 -1.58 -4.85
CA PHE A 25 8.53 -0.63 -5.60
C PHE A 25 8.21 -1.15 -7.00
N ASP A 26 7.14 -0.64 -7.58
CA ASP A 26 6.76 -0.91 -8.97
C ASP A 26 6.14 0.33 -9.62
N CYS A 27 6.16 0.40 -10.95
CA CYS A 27 5.62 1.52 -11.72
C CYS A 27 4.90 1.06 -12.99
N CYS A 28 3.90 1.84 -13.40
CA CYS A 28 3.15 1.60 -14.63
C CYS A 28 2.91 2.93 -15.38
N GLU A 29 3.37 3.02 -16.62
CA GLU A 29 3.27 4.26 -17.39
C GLU A 29 1.86 4.54 -17.94
N LEU A 30 1.04 3.51 -18.14
CA LEU A 30 -0.25 3.62 -18.83
C LEU A 30 -1.23 4.62 -18.19
N ARG A 31 -1.13 4.87 -16.89
CA ARG A 31 -2.02 5.76 -16.14
C ARG A 31 -1.33 7.00 -15.58
N ASN A 32 -0.19 7.37 -16.13
CA ASN A 32 0.62 8.48 -15.65
C ASN A 32 -0.13 9.85 -15.61
N SER A 33 -1.16 10.01 -16.43
CA SER A 33 -1.97 11.24 -16.45
C SER A 33 -3.23 11.18 -15.56
N ASP A 34 -3.65 10.00 -15.15
CA ASP A 34 -4.93 9.77 -14.49
C ASP A 34 -4.81 9.78 -12.97
N TRP A 35 -3.89 8.99 -12.42
CA TRP A 35 -3.64 8.86 -10.98
C TRP A 35 -2.18 8.47 -10.68
N ALA A 36 -1.90 8.18 -9.41
CA ALA A 36 -0.61 7.69 -8.99
C ALA A 36 -0.21 6.43 -9.76
N ASN A 37 0.97 6.41 -10.30
CA ASN A 37 1.45 5.36 -11.20
C ASN A 37 2.71 4.64 -10.70
N ILE A 38 3.12 4.94 -9.48
CA ILE A 38 4.20 4.26 -8.76
C ILE A 38 3.65 3.86 -7.40
N ILE A 39 4.02 2.66 -6.94
CA ILE A 39 3.72 2.14 -5.60
C ILE A 39 5.02 1.75 -4.92
N SER A 40 5.13 1.98 -3.62
CA SER A 40 6.28 1.54 -2.83
C SER A 40 5.86 0.99 -1.47
N CYS A 41 6.60 0.02 -0.96
CA CYS A 41 6.53 -0.38 0.44
C CYS A 41 7.84 -0.08 1.14
N HIS A 42 7.77 0.11 2.45
CA HIS A 42 8.86 0.59 3.27
C HIS A 42 9.11 -0.35 4.45
N GLU A 43 10.34 -0.33 4.95
CA GLU A 43 10.76 -1.18 6.05
C GLU A 43 9.85 -0.99 7.28
N LYS A 44 9.39 -2.10 7.84
CA LYS A 44 8.58 -2.14 9.07
C LYS A 44 7.24 -1.37 8.99
N THR A 45 6.70 -1.16 7.78
CA THR A 45 5.39 -0.51 7.62
C THR A 45 4.31 -1.50 7.20
N SER A 46 3.08 -1.24 7.61
CA SER A 46 1.86 -1.93 7.17
C SER A 46 1.11 -1.16 6.07
N SER A 47 1.76 -0.15 5.49
CA SER A 47 1.18 0.70 4.45
C SER A 47 2.07 0.74 3.22
N ALA A 48 1.46 0.70 2.04
CA ALA A 48 2.13 1.02 0.79
C ALA A 48 1.77 2.44 0.36
N TYR A 49 2.75 3.15 -0.16
CA TYR A 49 2.64 4.55 -0.55
C TYR A 49 2.59 4.66 -2.06
N THR A 50 1.88 5.66 -2.53
CA THR A 50 1.73 5.91 -3.96
C THR A 50 2.37 7.22 -4.38
N TRP A 51 2.94 7.25 -5.58
CA TRP A 51 3.68 8.39 -6.10
C TRP A 51 3.26 8.69 -7.53
N SER A 52 3.39 9.94 -7.92
CA SER A 52 3.19 10.38 -9.30
C SER A 52 4.53 10.66 -9.96
N PHE A 53 4.82 9.93 -11.03
CA PHE A 53 5.99 10.21 -11.86
C PHE A 53 5.90 11.61 -12.50
N LYS A 54 4.71 11.98 -13.00
CA LYS A 54 4.48 13.27 -13.63
C LYS A 54 4.69 14.46 -12.70
N LYS A 55 4.15 14.35 -11.46
CA LYS A 55 4.27 15.41 -10.45
C LYS A 55 5.58 15.32 -9.66
N LYS A 56 6.29 14.20 -9.74
CA LYS A 56 7.50 13.87 -8.95
C LYS A 56 7.27 14.02 -7.44
N THR A 57 6.09 13.60 -6.98
CA THR A 57 5.65 13.77 -5.59
C THR A 57 5.00 12.49 -5.05
N LEU A 58 5.08 12.36 -3.72
CA LEU A 58 4.23 11.45 -2.96
C LEU A 58 2.77 11.90 -3.12
N GLU A 59 1.88 10.97 -3.42
CA GLU A 59 0.44 11.21 -3.48
C GLU A 59 -0.23 10.95 -2.13
N SER A 60 -1.45 11.47 -1.97
CA SER A 60 -2.21 11.32 -0.72
C SER A 60 -2.77 9.92 -0.50
N LEU A 61 -2.77 9.09 -1.54
CA LEU A 61 -3.32 7.75 -1.48
C LEU A 61 -2.34 6.79 -0.79
N VAL A 62 -2.76 6.20 0.30
CA VAL A 62 -2.04 5.17 1.04
C VAL A 62 -2.86 3.89 1.06
N LEU A 63 -2.24 2.77 0.69
CA LEU A 63 -2.90 1.46 0.63
C LEU A 63 -2.56 0.69 1.90
N GLN A 64 -3.60 0.32 2.66
CA GLN A 64 -3.44 -0.38 3.94
C GLN A 64 -4.32 -1.62 4.00
N PRO A 65 -3.74 -2.83 4.13
CA PRO A 65 -4.48 -4.07 4.36
C PRO A 65 -5.32 -4.01 5.64
N GLY A 66 -6.47 -4.67 5.63
CA GLY A 66 -7.27 -4.84 6.85
C GLY A 66 -8.16 -3.66 7.23
N GLY A 67 -8.19 -2.58 6.46
CA GLY A 67 -9.20 -1.54 6.60
C GLY A 67 -10.59 -2.13 6.35
N GLY A 68 -11.33 -2.41 7.42
CA GLY A 68 -12.63 -3.10 7.40
C GLY A 68 -13.64 -2.43 6.48
N ASN A 69 -14.54 -3.23 5.95
CA ASN A 69 -15.69 -2.83 5.17
C ASN A 69 -16.44 -1.66 5.84
N GLY A 70 -16.40 -0.49 5.24
CA GLY A 70 -17.37 0.56 5.51
C GLY A 70 -16.90 1.82 6.23
N SER A 71 -15.62 1.99 6.49
CA SER A 71 -15.10 3.31 6.86
C SER A 71 -14.19 3.81 5.76
N SER A 72 -14.67 4.79 5.02
CA SER A 72 -13.87 5.62 4.11
C SER A 72 -12.95 6.54 4.94
N THR A 73 -12.03 5.92 5.66
CA THR A 73 -10.82 6.61 6.09
C THR A 73 -9.86 6.53 4.92
N SER A 74 -10.07 7.41 3.93
CA SER A 74 -8.96 7.89 3.15
C SER A 74 -7.93 8.37 4.17
N GLY A 75 -6.89 7.57 4.39
CA GLY A 75 -5.76 7.97 5.20
C GLY A 75 -5.06 9.13 4.51
N HIS A 76 -5.65 10.32 4.64
CA HIS A 76 -5.06 11.55 4.19
C HIS A 76 -3.89 11.83 5.13
N VAL A 77 -2.70 11.43 4.73
CA VAL A 77 -1.49 11.94 5.34
C VAL A 77 -1.38 13.38 4.85
N GLU A 78 -1.89 14.32 5.66
CA GLU A 78 -1.66 15.74 5.43
C GLU A 78 -0.16 16.03 5.64
N PHE A 79 0.62 15.89 4.59
CA PHE A 79 1.86 16.63 4.47
C PHE A 79 1.47 18.07 4.15
N GLY A 80 1.53 18.93 5.17
CA GLY A 80 1.04 20.28 5.17
C GLY A 80 1.47 21.12 3.97
N ILE A 81 0.52 21.31 3.05
CA ILE A 81 0.43 22.53 2.23
C ILE A 81 -0.98 23.08 2.46
N SER A 82 -1.02 24.09 3.33
CA SER A 82 -2.23 24.77 3.75
C SER A 82 -2.89 25.50 2.60
N LYS A 83 -4.16 25.17 2.31
CA LYS A 83 -5.15 26.19 1.93
C LYS A 83 -6.28 26.16 2.95
N LYS A 84 -6.59 27.31 3.53
CA LYS A 84 -7.52 27.58 4.60
C LYS A 84 -8.83 26.78 4.46
N ALA A 85 -9.08 25.85 5.36
CA ALA A 85 -10.40 25.32 5.65
C ALA A 85 -10.59 25.29 7.17
N LYS A 86 -11.79 25.72 7.60
CA LYS A 86 -12.22 25.96 8.99
C LYS A 86 -11.99 24.76 9.89
N ARG A 87 -11.44 25.04 11.08
CA ARG A 87 -11.24 24.16 12.21
C ARG A 87 -12.49 23.32 12.54
N LYS A 88 -12.38 22.00 12.42
CA LYS A 88 -13.01 21.07 13.37
C LYS A 88 -11.87 20.35 14.06
N ARG A 89 -11.87 20.40 15.40
CA ARG A 89 -10.96 19.66 16.27
C ARG A 89 -11.14 18.15 15.97
N GLY A 90 -10.22 17.57 15.26
CA GLY A 90 -10.08 16.13 15.12
C GLY A 90 -8.73 15.74 15.72
N THR A 91 -8.78 14.93 16.74
CA THR A 91 -7.64 14.27 17.37
C THR A 91 -6.79 13.61 16.31
N PHE A 92 -5.49 13.94 16.30
CA PHE A 92 -4.49 13.19 15.55
C PHE A 92 -4.59 11.72 15.94
N ALA A 93 -5.03 10.88 15.01
CA ALA A 93 -4.86 9.46 15.16
C ALA A 93 -3.35 9.20 15.11
N ARG A 94 -2.74 9.08 16.27
CA ARG A 94 -1.47 8.41 16.46
C ARG A 94 -1.63 7.07 15.73
N ALA A 95 -0.78 6.80 14.75
CA ALA A 95 -0.58 5.43 14.31
C ALA A 95 -0.19 4.66 15.57
N ASN A 96 -1.15 3.93 16.15
CA ASN A 96 -0.92 3.12 17.32
C ASN A 96 0.03 2.00 16.91
N LEU A 97 1.29 2.15 17.32
CA LEU A 97 2.32 1.13 17.20
C LEU A 97 2.05 -0.07 18.13
N ASP A 98 0.95 -0.06 18.90
CA ASP A 98 0.70 -0.98 20.01
C ASP A 98 -0.57 -1.83 19.88
N SER A 99 -1.11 -2.05 18.70
CA SER A 99 -2.10 -3.12 18.55
C SER A 99 -1.37 -4.42 18.20
N ARG A 100 -1.47 -5.43 19.07
CA ARG A 100 -0.85 -6.76 18.92
C ARG A 100 -1.21 -7.48 17.62
N ASP A 101 -2.22 -7.00 16.91
CA ASP A 101 -2.65 -7.50 15.58
C ASP A 101 -1.98 -6.78 14.39
N GLY A 102 -1.43 -5.58 14.58
CA GLY A 102 -0.83 -4.77 13.49
C GLY A 102 0.59 -5.19 13.09
N TYR A 103 1.26 -6.02 13.88
CA TYR A 103 2.63 -6.46 13.59
C TYR A 103 2.68 -7.53 12.47
N ASN A 104 1.59 -8.22 12.24
CA ASN A 104 1.53 -9.34 11.29
C ASN A 104 1.23 -8.93 9.84
N ASP A 105 0.76 -7.72 9.59
CA ASP A 105 0.37 -7.27 8.24
C ASP A 105 1.39 -6.34 7.57
N ARG A 106 2.67 -6.43 7.95
CA ARG A 106 3.72 -5.65 7.27
C ARG A 106 3.77 -5.99 5.79
N ILE A 107 3.85 -4.95 4.98
CA ILE A 107 3.99 -5.08 3.53
C ILE A 107 5.47 -5.28 3.20
N VAL A 108 5.76 -6.28 2.38
CA VAL A 108 7.13 -6.65 1.98
C VAL A 108 7.32 -6.74 0.48
N SER A 109 6.24 -6.76 -0.30
CA SER A 109 6.31 -6.75 -1.75
C SER A 109 5.13 -5.98 -2.32
N VAL A 110 5.33 -5.30 -3.44
CA VAL A 110 4.29 -4.54 -4.14
C VAL A 110 4.38 -4.78 -5.65
N ALA A 111 3.25 -4.67 -6.33
CA ALA A 111 3.20 -4.69 -7.78
C ALA A 111 2.04 -3.86 -8.31
N LEU A 112 2.17 -3.34 -9.51
CA LEU A 112 1.08 -2.72 -10.28
C LEU A 112 0.64 -3.68 -11.37
N THR A 113 -0.66 -3.71 -11.61
CA THR A 113 -1.16 -4.41 -12.80
C THR A 113 -0.71 -3.72 -14.07
N VAL A 114 -0.55 -4.48 -15.16
CA VAL A 114 -0.14 -3.95 -16.46
C VAL A 114 -1.06 -2.82 -16.95
N CYS A 115 -2.36 -2.88 -16.62
CA CYS A 115 -3.30 -1.78 -16.94
C CYS A 115 -3.20 -0.56 -16.01
N GLY A 116 -2.42 -0.62 -14.93
CA GLY A 116 -2.27 0.46 -13.95
C GLY A 116 -3.49 0.74 -13.08
N ASN A 117 -4.54 -0.08 -13.16
CA ASN A 117 -5.77 0.14 -12.40
C ASN A 117 -5.71 -0.39 -10.97
N TYR A 118 -4.88 -1.40 -10.73
CA TYR A 118 -4.78 -2.06 -9.43
C TYR A 118 -3.36 -2.09 -8.92
N GLY A 119 -3.21 -1.82 -7.62
CA GLY A 119 -2.02 -2.07 -6.84
C GLY A 119 -2.18 -3.36 -6.04
N LEU A 120 -1.13 -4.14 -5.98
CA LEU A 120 -1.04 -5.38 -5.24
C LEU A 120 -0.03 -5.20 -4.12
N VAL A 121 -0.35 -5.68 -2.93
CA VAL A 121 0.55 -5.64 -1.79
C VAL A 121 0.64 -7.03 -1.15
N GLY A 122 1.86 -7.53 -1.00
CA GLY A 122 2.17 -8.80 -0.36
C GLY A 122 2.67 -8.58 1.07
N THR A 123 2.22 -9.42 1.99
CA THR A 123 2.47 -9.28 3.42
C THR A 123 3.42 -10.35 3.96
N VAL A 124 3.96 -10.08 5.14
CA VAL A 124 4.81 -11.01 5.90
C VAL A 124 4.07 -12.31 6.23
N ILE A 125 2.76 -12.26 6.42
CA ILE A 125 1.94 -13.42 6.80
C ILE A 125 1.40 -14.22 5.60
N GLY A 126 1.83 -13.86 4.37
CA GLY A 126 1.53 -14.65 3.17
C GLY A 126 0.24 -14.30 2.46
N TYR A 127 -0.43 -13.21 2.81
CA TYR A 127 -1.57 -12.67 2.05
C TYR A 127 -1.14 -11.68 1.00
N ILE A 128 -1.95 -11.58 -0.04
CA ILE A 128 -1.82 -10.55 -1.07
C ILE A 128 -3.14 -9.79 -1.13
N TYR A 129 -3.08 -8.46 -1.10
CA TYR A 129 -4.25 -7.61 -1.19
C TYR A 129 -4.24 -6.83 -2.49
N ARG A 130 -5.42 -6.68 -3.11
CA ARG A 130 -5.63 -5.92 -4.33
C ARG A 130 -6.39 -4.65 -4.01
N PHE A 131 -5.87 -3.52 -4.44
CA PHE A 131 -6.45 -2.19 -4.27
C PHE A 131 -6.69 -1.52 -5.61
N SER A 132 -7.73 -0.70 -5.70
CA SER A 132 -7.92 0.22 -6.81
C SER A 132 -6.95 1.40 -6.67
N MET A 133 -6.13 1.65 -7.68
CA MET A 133 -5.20 2.79 -7.68
C MET A 133 -5.92 4.14 -7.79
N GLN A 134 -7.13 4.17 -8.35
CA GLN A 134 -7.94 5.37 -8.45
C GLN A 134 -8.55 5.79 -7.11
N SER A 135 -9.06 4.84 -6.32
CA SER A 135 -9.86 5.12 -5.13
C SER A 135 -9.22 4.68 -3.81
N GLY A 136 -8.15 3.88 -3.84
CA GLY A 136 -7.55 3.26 -2.66
C GLY A 136 -8.37 2.15 -2.01
N LEU A 137 -9.53 1.84 -2.56
CA LEU A 137 -10.39 0.82 -1.99
C LEU A 137 -9.82 -0.58 -2.21
N GLN A 138 -9.81 -1.38 -1.16
CA GLN A 138 -9.47 -2.80 -1.26
C GLN A 138 -10.51 -3.53 -2.14
N ARG A 139 -10.05 -4.23 -3.15
CA ARG A 139 -10.85 -4.93 -4.17
C ARG A 139 -10.70 -6.44 -4.14
N GLY A 140 -9.96 -6.96 -3.18
CA GLY A 140 -9.80 -8.39 -3.00
C GLY A 140 -8.59 -8.75 -2.14
N ARG A 141 -8.55 -10.01 -1.74
CA ARG A 141 -7.45 -10.62 -1.00
C ARG A 141 -7.21 -12.03 -1.54
N TYR A 142 -5.96 -12.40 -1.74
CA TYR A 142 -5.56 -13.74 -2.16
C TYR A 142 -4.87 -14.47 -1.01
N PRO A 143 -5.33 -15.66 -0.63
CA PRO A 143 -6.58 -16.28 -1.07
C PRO A 143 -7.82 -15.55 -0.58
N SER A 144 -8.98 -15.92 -1.10
CA SER A 144 -10.28 -15.43 -0.63
C SER A 144 -10.49 -15.78 0.85
N VAL A 145 -11.45 -15.13 1.51
CA VAL A 145 -11.73 -15.36 2.94
C VAL A 145 -12.11 -16.83 3.23
N HIS A 146 -12.72 -17.49 2.26
CA HIS A 146 -13.17 -18.89 2.40
C HIS A 146 -12.07 -19.93 2.12
N GLU A 147 -10.91 -19.49 1.65
CA GLU A 147 -9.80 -20.35 1.21
C GLU A 147 -8.50 -20.00 1.94
N ASN A 148 -8.58 -19.63 3.21
CA ASN A 148 -7.44 -19.20 4.01
C ASN A 148 -6.27 -20.19 4.03
N ASP A 149 -6.55 -21.49 3.98
CA ASP A 149 -5.53 -22.55 3.98
C ASP A 149 -4.66 -22.56 2.72
N LEU A 150 -5.11 -21.86 1.67
CA LEU A 150 -4.35 -21.72 0.43
C LEU A 150 -3.35 -20.55 0.44
N LYS A 151 -3.29 -19.75 1.50
CA LYS A 151 -2.30 -18.66 1.60
C LYS A 151 -0.85 -19.21 1.55
N HIS A 152 0.10 -18.33 1.32
CA HIS A 152 1.50 -18.66 1.57
C HIS A 152 1.77 -18.78 3.08
N ASP A 153 2.65 -19.70 3.43
CA ASP A 153 3.00 -20.00 4.83
C ASP A 153 4.11 -19.10 5.36
N ALA A 154 4.65 -18.23 4.51
CA ALA A 154 5.77 -17.34 4.81
C ALA A 154 5.64 -16.00 4.04
N PRO A 155 6.51 -15.01 4.33
CA PRO A 155 6.48 -13.72 3.64
C PRO A 155 6.50 -13.83 2.12
N ILE A 156 5.69 -12.99 1.48
CA ILE A 156 5.71 -12.84 0.03
C ILE A 156 7.03 -12.19 -0.39
N THR A 157 7.68 -12.76 -1.39
CA THR A 157 8.94 -12.24 -1.92
C THR A 157 8.77 -11.46 -3.21
N SER A 158 7.80 -11.85 -4.04
CA SER A 158 7.50 -11.13 -5.29
C SER A 158 6.08 -11.39 -5.75
N ILE A 159 5.53 -10.43 -6.47
CA ILE A 159 4.21 -10.48 -7.08
C ILE A 159 4.33 -9.99 -8.51
N ASN A 160 3.64 -10.67 -9.43
CA ASN A 160 3.56 -10.23 -10.83
C ASN A 160 2.18 -10.55 -11.42
N THR A 161 1.77 -9.84 -12.46
CA THR A 161 0.52 -10.09 -13.16
C THR A 161 0.78 -10.39 -14.64
N SER A 162 -0.05 -11.25 -15.22
CA SER A 162 -0.02 -11.48 -16.66
C SER A 162 -0.45 -10.24 -17.45
N ASN A 163 0.01 -10.11 -18.69
CA ASN A 163 -0.26 -8.96 -19.56
C ASN A 163 -1.76 -8.63 -19.72
N ALA A 164 -2.62 -9.63 -19.67
CA ALA A 164 -4.07 -9.44 -19.75
C ALA A 164 -4.74 -9.30 -18.37
N ASN A 165 -3.98 -9.22 -17.27
CA ASN A 165 -4.47 -9.30 -15.90
C ASN A 165 -5.39 -10.51 -15.64
N LYS A 166 -5.11 -11.62 -16.32
CA LYS A 166 -5.87 -12.85 -16.13
C LYS A 166 -5.38 -13.63 -14.91
N TYR A 167 -4.07 -13.64 -14.73
CA TYR A 167 -3.41 -14.36 -13.65
C TYR A 167 -2.55 -13.43 -12.82
N LEU A 168 -2.45 -13.76 -11.54
CA LEU A 168 -1.47 -13.22 -10.61
C LEU A 168 -0.54 -14.36 -10.21
N ILE A 169 0.75 -14.10 -10.22
CA ILE A 169 1.79 -15.03 -9.78
C ILE A 169 2.41 -14.47 -8.52
N SER A 170 2.58 -15.29 -7.51
CA SER A 170 3.27 -14.92 -6.28
C SER A 170 4.33 -15.92 -5.91
N THR A 171 5.41 -15.44 -5.34
CA THR A 171 6.48 -16.24 -4.74
C THR A 171 6.62 -15.89 -3.27
N SER A 172 7.12 -16.82 -2.47
CA SER A 172 7.26 -16.66 -1.04
C SER A 172 8.49 -17.37 -0.50
N LEU A 173 8.90 -17.00 0.71
CA LEU A 173 9.92 -17.71 1.48
C LEU A 173 9.50 -19.14 1.86
N ASP A 174 8.23 -19.51 1.69
CA ASP A 174 7.76 -20.90 1.82
C ASP A 174 8.24 -21.82 0.69
N LYS A 175 9.06 -21.29 -0.25
CA LYS A 175 9.62 -22.00 -1.41
C LYS A 175 8.57 -22.43 -2.44
N LYS A 176 7.39 -21.83 -2.40
CA LYS A 176 6.29 -22.11 -3.34
C LYS A 176 6.08 -20.94 -4.29
N ILE A 177 5.66 -21.26 -5.51
CA ILE A 177 5.10 -20.34 -6.48
C ILE A 177 3.62 -20.66 -6.57
N LYS A 178 2.76 -19.64 -6.48
CA LYS A 178 1.32 -19.81 -6.60
C LYS A 178 0.79 -18.97 -7.75
N LEU A 179 -0.11 -19.58 -8.52
CA LEU A 179 -0.80 -18.94 -9.64
C LEU A 179 -2.27 -18.76 -9.26
N TRP A 180 -2.73 -17.53 -9.27
CA TRP A 180 -4.09 -17.16 -8.89
C TRP A 180 -4.85 -16.64 -10.10
N ASP A 181 -6.11 -17.01 -10.21
CA ASP A 181 -7.01 -16.29 -11.14
C ASP A 181 -7.26 -14.89 -10.60
N PHE A 182 -6.93 -13.89 -11.40
CA PHE A 182 -6.99 -12.48 -10.97
C PHE A 182 -8.41 -12.01 -10.65
N LYS A 183 -9.41 -12.52 -11.39
CA LYS A 183 -10.80 -12.09 -11.25
C LYS A 183 -11.52 -12.83 -10.13
N THR A 184 -11.40 -14.15 -10.10
CA THR A 184 -12.10 -15.01 -9.12
C THR A 184 -11.38 -15.12 -7.79
N ILE A 185 -10.10 -14.73 -7.72
CA ILE A 185 -9.27 -14.78 -6.50
C ILE A 185 -9.01 -16.23 -6.03
N LYS A 186 -9.11 -17.19 -6.92
CA LYS A 186 -8.85 -18.60 -6.65
C LYS A 186 -7.45 -19.01 -7.10
N LEU A 187 -6.91 -20.02 -6.39
CA LEU A 187 -5.65 -20.66 -6.74
C LEU A 187 -5.83 -21.55 -7.98
#